data_c3b82c479a979228557c0bd6e21dcca6
#
_entry.id   c3b82c479a979228557c0bd6e21dcca6
#
_cell.length_a   1.000
_cell.length_b   1.000
_cell.length_c   1.000
_cell.angle_alpha   90.00
_cell.angle_beta   90.00
_cell.angle_gamma   90.00
#
_symmetry.space_group_name_H-M   'P 1'
#
loop_
_entity.id
_entity.type
_entity.pdbx_description
1 polymer ?
#
loop_
_entity_poly.entity_id
_entity_poly.type
_entity_poly.pdbx_seq_one_letter_code
_entity_poly.pdbx_strand_id
1 'polypeptide(L)'
;TPDDAPVLYRVVERLAQKSGMPMPKVYVIPTESPNAFATGRSPSHASVAATVGILRILSEDELEGVMAHELAHVRNRDTLIATVAATIAGAITWIAHMAQWAAMFGGGRRDDEDRGGAIGLLMMAILAPIAAMIIQMAISRSREYAADEAGARMCGKPLSLASALGRLHQASRIAPLHGANPSTAHLFIVKPFAGGIGSLFSTHPPMEERIRRLQELSRQM
;
A
#
# COMPACT_ATOMS: atom_id res chain seq x y z
N THR A 1 25.01 4.52 -7.55
CA THR A 1 25.88 3.46 -8.10
C THR A 1 25.95 2.29 -7.10
N PRO A 2 26.36 1.08 -7.52
CA PRO A 2 26.60 -0.04 -6.61
C PRO A 2 27.54 0.30 -5.45
N ASP A 3 28.47 1.21 -5.68
CA ASP A 3 29.47 1.66 -4.69
C ASP A 3 28.86 2.51 -3.57
N ASP A 4 27.76 3.24 -3.83
CA ASP A 4 27.10 4.11 -2.84
C ASP A 4 26.31 3.32 -1.80
N ALA A 5 25.80 2.14 -2.17
CA ALA A 5 25.00 1.28 -1.28
C ALA A 5 25.16 -0.20 -1.66
N PRO A 6 26.34 -0.78 -1.46
CA PRO A 6 26.67 -2.13 -1.94
C PRO A 6 25.75 -3.20 -1.34
N VAL A 7 25.32 -3.06 -0.10
CA VAL A 7 24.41 -4.01 0.56
C VAL A 7 23.04 -3.99 -0.12
N LEU A 8 22.44 -2.80 -0.33
CA LEU A 8 21.15 -2.68 -1.00
C LEU A 8 21.19 -3.26 -2.41
N TYR A 9 22.25 -2.95 -3.16
CA TYR A 9 22.39 -3.42 -4.53
C TYR A 9 22.48 -4.94 -4.60
N ARG A 10 23.33 -5.58 -3.76
CA ARG A 10 23.43 -7.05 -3.67
C ARG A 10 22.12 -7.72 -3.28
N VAL A 11 21.38 -7.14 -2.32
CA VAL A 11 20.08 -7.64 -1.88
C VAL A 11 19.09 -7.64 -3.03
N VAL A 12 18.96 -6.51 -3.73
CA VAL A 12 18.01 -6.36 -4.84
C VAL A 12 18.39 -7.27 -6.01
N GLU A 13 19.67 -7.38 -6.35
CA GLU A 13 20.17 -8.28 -7.40
C GLU A 13 19.85 -9.74 -7.09
N ARG A 14 20.11 -10.20 -5.87
CA ARG A 14 19.78 -11.55 -5.40
C ARG A 14 18.28 -11.85 -5.53
N LEU A 15 17.44 -10.91 -5.14
CA LEU A 15 15.98 -11.04 -5.23
C LEU A 15 15.49 -11.04 -6.67
N ALA A 16 16.05 -10.18 -7.53
CA ALA A 16 15.73 -10.15 -8.95
C ALA A 16 16.06 -11.50 -9.62
N GLN A 17 17.24 -12.06 -9.34
CA GLN A 17 17.65 -13.39 -9.83
C GLN A 17 16.71 -14.50 -9.32
N LYS A 18 16.44 -14.55 -8.00
CA LYS A 18 15.55 -15.56 -7.39
C LYS A 18 14.13 -15.52 -7.95
N SER A 19 13.63 -14.32 -8.25
CA SER A 19 12.26 -14.13 -8.75
C SER A 19 12.13 -14.21 -10.27
N GLY A 20 13.23 -14.31 -11.00
CA GLY A 20 13.25 -14.27 -12.47
C GLY A 20 12.85 -12.90 -13.03
N MET A 21 12.97 -11.83 -12.24
CA MET A 21 12.66 -10.47 -12.67
C MET A 21 13.90 -9.79 -13.24
N PRO A 22 13.74 -8.89 -14.23
CA PRO A 22 14.83 -8.01 -14.64
C PRO A 22 15.30 -7.17 -13.44
N MET A 23 16.63 -6.90 -13.38
CA MET A 23 17.19 -6.04 -12.34
C MET A 23 16.55 -4.66 -12.36
N PRO A 24 15.86 -4.23 -11.29
CA PRO A 24 15.27 -2.89 -11.23
C PRO A 24 16.36 -1.83 -11.05
N LYS A 25 16.02 -0.57 -11.37
CA LYS A 25 16.88 0.56 -11.01
C LYS A 25 16.87 0.74 -9.49
N VAL A 26 18.06 0.89 -8.89
CA VAL A 26 18.21 1.02 -7.43
C VAL A 26 18.60 2.45 -7.09
N TYR A 27 17.89 3.03 -6.12
CA TYR A 27 18.12 4.40 -5.65
C TYR A 27 18.27 4.45 -4.14
N VAL A 28 19.12 5.37 -3.67
CA VAL A 28 19.22 5.73 -2.26
C VAL A 28 18.69 7.15 -2.09
N ILE A 29 17.83 7.35 -1.11
CA ILE A 29 17.25 8.66 -0.79
C ILE A 29 17.96 9.18 0.47
N PRO A 30 18.58 10.39 0.41
CA PRO A 30 19.35 10.95 1.52
C PRO A 30 18.43 11.54 2.59
N THR A 31 17.66 10.69 3.27
CA THR A 31 16.81 11.06 4.40
C THR A 31 16.95 10.06 5.53
N GLU A 32 16.92 10.58 6.77
CA GLU A 32 17.01 9.76 7.98
C GLU A 32 15.70 9.05 8.33
N SER A 33 14.59 9.47 7.74
CA SER A 33 13.33 8.78 7.93
C SER A 33 13.36 7.40 7.27
N PRO A 34 13.17 6.31 8.05
CA PRO A 34 13.27 4.97 7.51
C PRO A 34 12.10 4.66 6.59
N ASN A 35 12.41 4.45 5.30
CA ASN A 35 11.45 4.04 4.31
C ASN A 35 12.11 3.30 3.15
N ALA A 36 11.32 2.46 2.47
CA ALA A 36 11.67 1.88 1.18
C ALA A 36 10.39 1.75 0.35
N PHE A 37 10.52 1.75 -0.96
CA PHE A 37 9.39 1.51 -1.85
C PHE A 37 9.87 1.05 -3.21
N ALA A 38 8.97 0.36 -3.91
CA ALA A 38 9.14 0.07 -5.32
C ALA A 38 8.07 0.78 -6.15
N THR A 39 8.45 1.17 -7.35
CA THR A 39 7.55 1.79 -8.32
C THR A 39 7.83 1.23 -9.71
N GLY A 40 6.86 1.35 -10.59
CA GLY A 40 7.00 0.91 -11.98
C GLY A 40 5.69 0.38 -12.54
N ARG A 41 5.51 0.55 -13.85
CA ARG A 41 4.32 0.05 -14.57
C ARG A 41 4.34 -1.46 -14.84
N SER A 42 5.51 -2.08 -14.74
CA SER A 42 5.74 -3.51 -14.98
C SER A 42 7.07 -3.95 -14.39
N PRO A 43 7.31 -5.26 -14.20
CA PRO A 43 8.61 -5.77 -13.74
C PRO A 43 9.81 -5.31 -14.56
N SER A 44 9.65 -5.15 -15.89
CA SER A 44 10.71 -4.66 -16.78
C SER A 44 10.95 -3.14 -16.69
N HIS A 45 10.09 -2.41 -16.01
CA HIS A 45 10.19 -0.96 -15.83
C HIS A 45 10.06 -0.60 -14.34
N ALA A 46 10.71 -1.41 -13.50
CA ALA A 46 10.69 -1.24 -12.06
C ALA A 46 11.89 -0.40 -11.57
N SER A 47 11.65 0.32 -10.50
CA SER A 47 12.66 0.99 -9.72
C SER A 47 12.39 0.74 -8.24
N VAL A 48 13.43 0.55 -7.46
CA VAL A 48 13.35 0.43 -6.00
C VAL A 48 14.16 1.54 -5.36
N ALA A 49 13.68 2.04 -4.24
CA ALA A 49 14.36 3.06 -3.46
C ALA A 49 14.37 2.68 -1.99
N ALA A 50 15.48 2.97 -1.32
CA ALA A 50 15.61 2.86 0.13
C ALA A 50 16.22 4.14 0.68
N THR A 51 15.80 4.56 1.86
CA THR A 51 16.36 5.73 2.54
C THR A 51 17.63 5.36 3.30
N VAL A 52 18.48 6.35 3.56
CA VAL A 52 19.64 6.16 4.45
C VAL A 52 19.18 5.68 5.83
N GLY A 53 18.05 6.22 6.33
CA GLY A 53 17.49 5.82 7.62
C GLY A 53 17.15 4.33 7.70
N ILE A 54 16.51 3.74 6.68
CA ILE A 54 16.19 2.30 6.70
C ILE A 54 17.46 1.43 6.64
N LEU A 55 18.46 1.86 5.84
CA LEU A 55 19.73 1.15 5.71
C LEU A 55 20.54 1.14 7.02
N ARG A 56 20.33 2.11 7.91
CA ARG A 56 20.96 2.17 9.23
C ARG A 56 20.31 1.28 10.28
N ILE A 57 18.99 1.13 10.22
CA ILE A 57 18.25 0.44 11.28
C ILE A 57 17.99 -1.06 11.00
N LEU A 58 18.02 -1.47 9.72
CA LEU A 58 17.77 -2.86 9.35
C LEU A 58 19.07 -3.62 9.12
N SER A 59 19.11 -4.89 9.56
CA SER A 59 20.13 -5.84 9.13
C SER A 59 19.96 -6.20 7.65
N GLU A 60 20.98 -6.83 7.04
CA GLU A 60 20.89 -7.26 5.64
C GLU A 60 19.72 -8.21 5.38
N ASP A 61 19.45 -9.14 6.32
CA ASP A 61 18.32 -10.08 6.20
C ASP A 61 16.96 -9.39 6.32
N GLU A 62 16.84 -8.42 7.21
CA GLU A 62 15.64 -7.61 7.37
C GLU A 62 15.39 -6.73 6.14
N LEU A 63 16.47 -6.14 5.60
CA LEU A 63 16.42 -5.37 4.36
C LEU A 63 16.03 -6.26 3.18
N GLU A 64 16.56 -7.50 3.10
CA GLU A 64 16.15 -8.47 2.07
C GLU A 64 14.66 -8.77 2.18
N GLY A 65 14.12 -8.95 3.38
CA GLY A 65 12.68 -9.14 3.59
C GLY A 65 11.84 -7.97 3.09
N VAL A 66 12.22 -6.74 3.44
CA VAL A 66 11.53 -5.52 3.00
C VAL A 66 11.61 -5.35 1.48
N MET A 67 12.80 -5.50 0.89
CA MET A 67 12.95 -5.39 -0.56
C MET A 67 12.19 -6.48 -1.31
N ALA A 68 12.09 -7.69 -0.75
CA ALA A 68 11.30 -8.77 -1.31
C ALA A 68 9.79 -8.45 -1.30
N HIS A 69 9.30 -7.83 -0.23
CA HIS A 69 7.93 -7.33 -0.14
C HIS A 69 7.66 -6.27 -1.21
N GLU A 70 8.53 -5.28 -1.36
CA GLU A 70 8.40 -4.25 -2.38
C GLU A 70 8.44 -4.81 -3.81
N LEU A 71 9.34 -5.75 -4.08
CA LEU A 71 9.40 -6.42 -5.37
C LEU A 71 8.19 -7.32 -5.65
N ALA A 72 7.56 -7.86 -4.60
CA ALA A 72 6.32 -8.61 -4.73
C ALA A 72 5.19 -7.72 -5.25
N HIS A 73 5.05 -6.47 -4.79
CA HIS A 73 4.11 -5.50 -5.34
C HIS A 73 4.32 -5.25 -6.84
N VAL A 74 5.57 -5.11 -7.26
CA VAL A 74 5.90 -4.94 -8.68
C VAL A 74 5.52 -6.18 -9.49
N ARG A 75 5.90 -7.36 -9.00
CA ARG A 75 5.61 -8.66 -9.63
C ARG A 75 4.11 -8.88 -9.78
N ASN A 76 3.34 -8.58 -8.76
CA ASN A 76 1.89 -8.74 -8.72
C ASN A 76 1.15 -7.62 -9.47
N ARG A 77 1.85 -6.63 -10.00
CA ARG A 77 1.28 -5.44 -10.69
C ARG A 77 0.29 -4.67 -9.82
N ASP A 78 0.59 -4.52 -8.55
CA ASP A 78 -0.32 -3.93 -7.57
C ASP A 78 -0.67 -2.48 -7.87
N THR A 79 0.23 -1.73 -8.50
CA THR A 79 -0.04 -0.37 -9.00
C THR A 79 -1.17 -0.37 -10.04
N LEU A 80 -1.18 -1.34 -10.97
CA LEU A 80 -2.24 -1.46 -11.97
C LEU A 80 -3.58 -1.79 -11.29
N ILE A 81 -3.59 -2.76 -10.38
CA ILE A 81 -4.80 -3.16 -9.63
C ILE A 81 -5.35 -1.97 -8.84
N ALA A 82 -4.47 -1.21 -8.15
CA ALA A 82 -4.86 -0.01 -7.42
C ALA A 82 -5.48 1.06 -8.35
N THR A 83 -4.86 1.29 -9.51
CA THR A 83 -5.35 2.27 -10.48
C THR A 83 -6.73 1.88 -11.01
N VAL A 84 -6.92 0.61 -11.37
CA VAL A 84 -8.22 0.11 -11.84
C VAL A 84 -9.29 0.25 -10.75
N ALA A 85 -8.97 -0.18 -9.52
CA ALA A 85 -9.89 -0.06 -8.38
C ALA A 85 -10.27 1.40 -8.09
N ALA A 86 -9.29 2.31 -8.11
CA ALA A 86 -9.53 3.74 -7.91
C ALA A 86 -10.38 4.35 -9.04
N THR A 87 -10.15 3.93 -10.29
CA THR A 87 -10.94 4.40 -11.44
C THR A 87 -12.40 3.96 -11.33
N ILE A 88 -12.65 2.69 -10.99
CA ILE A 88 -14.01 2.17 -10.80
C ILE A 88 -14.71 2.90 -9.64
N ALA A 89 -14.04 3.06 -8.51
CA ALA A 89 -14.62 3.78 -7.37
C ALA A 89 -14.89 5.26 -7.69
N GLY A 90 -13.99 5.90 -8.46
CA GLY A 90 -14.20 7.26 -8.96
C GLY A 90 -15.42 7.37 -9.86
N ALA A 91 -15.63 6.41 -10.76
CA ALA A 91 -16.80 6.35 -11.64
C ALA A 91 -18.09 6.17 -10.83
N ILE A 92 -18.10 5.27 -9.82
CA ILE A 92 -19.25 5.08 -8.92
C ILE A 92 -19.57 6.37 -8.17
N THR A 93 -18.56 7.03 -7.62
CA THR A 93 -18.72 8.29 -6.90
C THR A 93 -19.27 9.40 -7.81
N TRP A 94 -18.77 9.47 -9.03
CA TRP A 94 -19.23 10.45 -10.02
C TRP A 94 -20.72 10.23 -10.40
N ILE A 95 -21.12 8.98 -10.64
CA ILE A 95 -22.52 8.62 -10.91
C ILE A 95 -23.41 8.97 -9.70
N ALA A 96 -22.95 8.69 -8.47
CA ALA A 96 -23.67 9.05 -7.25
C ALA A 96 -23.87 10.57 -7.13
N HIS A 97 -22.86 11.37 -7.43
CA HIS A 97 -22.97 12.82 -7.48
C HIS A 97 -23.97 13.30 -8.56
N MET A 98 -23.93 12.72 -9.76
CA MET A 98 -24.91 13.05 -10.80
C MET A 98 -26.34 12.73 -10.37
N ALA A 99 -26.56 11.58 -9.72
CA ALA A 99 -27.87 11.21 -9.17
C ALA A 99 -28.34 12.21 -8.10
N GLN A 100 -27.44 12.67 -7.25
CA GLN A 100 -27.72 13.70 -6.25
C GLN A 100 -28.12 15.02 -6.91
N TRP A 101 -27.39 15.47 -7.94
CA TRP A 101 -27.75 16.67 -8.70
C TRP A 101 -29.11 16.53 -9.37
N ALA A 102 -29.37 15.38 -9.99
CA ALA A 102 -30.70 15.13 -10.60
C ALA A 102 -31.82 15.17 -9.57
N ALA A 103 -31.63 14.62 -8.37
CA ALA A 103 -32.61 14.67 -7.28
C ALA A 103 -32.82 16.09 -6.75
N MET A 104 -31.78 16.93 -6.73
CA MET A 104 -31.87 18.31 -6.20
C MET A 104 -32.46 19.31 -7.23
N PHE A 105 -32.09 19.15 -8.50
CA PHE A 105 -32.40 20.15 -9.55
C PHE A 105 -33.33 19.61 -10.64
N GLY A 106 -33.58 18.29 -10.72
CA GLY A 106 -34.45 17.66 -11.71
C GLY A 106 -35.94 17.79 -11.43
N GLY A 107 -36.35 18.78 -10.63
CA GLY A 107 -37.72 18.98 -10.12
C GLY A 107 -38.71 19.50 -11.15
N GLY A 108 -39.15 18.64 -12.05
CA GLY A 108 -40.41 18.87 -12.79
C GLY A 108 -41.53 18.00 -12.20
N ARG A 109 -42.65 18.64 -11.78
CA ARG A 109 -43.89 18.03 -11.28
C ARG A 109 -43.72 16.81 -10.36
N ARG A 110 -43.66 17.06 -9.09
CA ARG A 110 -43.68 16.05 -8.04
C ARG A 110 -45.13 15.65 -7.73
N ASP A 111 -45.58 14.55 -8.25
CA ASP A 111 -46.65 13.78 -7.65
C ASP A 111 -46.14 13.08 -6.38
N ASP A 112 -46.99 12.89 -5.37
CA ASP A 112 -46.61 12.36 -4.04
C ASP A 112 -46.00 10.94 -4.10
N GLU A 113 -46.20 10.18 -5.18
CA GLU A 113 -45.57 8.88 -5.43
C GLU A 113 -44.04 8.95 -5.71
N ASP A 114 -43.52 10.10 -6.10
CA ASP A 114 -42.13 10.27 -6.49
C ASP A 114 -41.16 10.59 -5.30
N ARG A 115 -41.71 10.80 -4.10
CA ARG A 115 -40.94 11.08 -2.88
C ARG A 115 -40.05 9.89 -2.49
N GLY A 116 -40.52 8.65 -2.69
CA GLY A 116 -39.76 7.43 -2.45
C GLY A 116 -38.51 7.31 -3.35
N GLY A 117 -38.66 7.72 -4.61
CA GLY A 117 -37.55 7.73 -5.57
C GLY A 117 -36.47 8.75 -5.22
N ALA A 118 -36.85 9.97 -4.80
CA ALA A 118 -35.89 11.00 -4.42
C ALA A 118 -35.09 10.62 -3.15
N ILE A 119 -35.72 10.02 -2.16
CA ILE A 119 -35.06 9.52 -0.94
C ILE A 119 -34.09 8.37 -1.30
N GLY A 120 -34.53 7.44 -2.17
CA GLY A 120 -33.66 6.34 -2.65
C GLY A 120 -32.41 6.86 -3.36
N LEU A 121 -32.54 7.86 -4.24
CA LEU A 121 -31.41 8.49 -4.91
C LEU A 121 -30.46 9.19 -3.92
N LEU A 122 -31.01 9.88 -2.91
CA LEU A 122 -30.21 10.54 -1.88
C LEU A 122 -29.44 9.53 -1.02
N MET A 123 -30.07 8.43 -0.65
CA MET A 123 -29.41 7.33 0.08
C MET A 123 -28.30 6.68 -0.77
N MET A 124 -28.55 6.44 -2.05
CA MET A 124 -27.52 5.91 -2.97
C MET A 124 -26.35 6.87 -3.13
N ALA A 125 -26.58 8.18 -3.18
CA ALA A 125 -25.53 9.20 -3.28
C ALA A 125 -24.60 9.21 -2.06
N ILE A 126 -25.08 8.78 -0.89
CA ILE A 126 -24.27 8.66 0.34
C ILE A 126 -23.62 7.27 0.44
N LEU A 127 -24.40 6.21 0.22
CA LEU A 127 -23.94 4.84 0.46
C LEU A 127 -22.95 4.34 -0.60
N ALA A 128 -23.11 4.72 -1.88
CA ALA A 128 -22.25 4.23 -2.94
C ALA A 128 -20.78 4.67 -2.79
N PRO A 129 -20.44 5.94 -2.48
CA PRO A 129 -19.06 6.34 -2.17
C PRO A 129 -18.46 5.60 -0.96
N ILE A 130 -19.27 5.38 0.08
CA ILE A 130 -18.83 4.65 1.28
C ILE A 130 -18.51 3.18 0.92
N ALA A 131 -19.39 2.52 0.18
CA ALA A 131 -19.16 1.16 -0.29
C ALA A 131 -17.92 1.07 -1.18
N ALA A 132 -17.75 2.00 -2.12
CA ALA A 132 -16.57 2.09 -2.97
C ALA A 132 -15.27 2.24 -2.15
N MET A 133 -15.28 3.07 -1.12
CA MET A 133 -14.14 3.26 -0.22
C MET A 133 -13.83 1.97 0.57
N ILE A 134 -14.85 1.28 1.10
CA ILE A 134 -14.67 0.01 1.83
C ILE A 134 -14.06 -1.05 0.91
N ILE A 135 -14.54 -1.17 -0.33
CA ILE A 135 -14.00 -2.10 -1.32
C ILE A 135 -12.55 -1.77 -1.64
N GLN A 136 -12.19 -0.50 -1.85
CA GLN A 136 -10.80 -0.10 -2.08
C GLN A 136 -9.89 -0.46 -0.90
N MET A 137 -10.34 -0.23 0.33
CA MET A 137 -9.57 -0.61 1.52
C MET A 137 -9.39 -2.13 1.62
N ALA A 138 -10.42 -2.92 1.32
CA ALA A 138 -10.35 -4.37 1.33
C ALA A 138 -9.34 -4.88 0.28
N ILE A 139 -9.38 -4.34 -0.93
CA ILE A 139 -8.41 -4.65 -2.00
C ILE A 139 -6.99 -4.27 -1.55
N SER A 140 -6.79 -3.09 -0.99
CA SER A 140 -5.47 -2.64 -0.52
C SER A 140 -4.91 -3.58 0.56
N ARG A 141 -5.70 -3.93 1.58
CA ARG A 141 -5.27 -4.85 2.64
C ARG A 141 -4.95 -6.25 2.12
N SER A 142 -5.75 -6.79 1.21
CA SER A 142 -5.50 -8.11 0.62
C SER A 142 -4.19 -8.16 -0.16
N ARG A 143 -3.82 -7.06 -0.84
CA ARG A 143 -2.55 -6.94 -1.56
C ARG A 143 -1.36 -6.88 -0.62
N GLU A 144 -1.45 -6.18 0.50
CA GLU A 144 -0.40 -6.18 1.52
C GLU A 144 -0.11 -7.61 2.03
N TYR A 145 -1.15 -8.38 2.35
CA TYR A 145 -0.98 -9.78 2.77
C TYR A 145 -0.38 -10.65 1.66
N ALA A 146 -0.82 -10.46 0.42
CA ALA A 146 -0.26 -11.19 -0.72
C ALA A 146 1.21 -10.81 -0.97
N ALA A 147 1.58 -9.54 -0.80
CA ALA A 147 2.95 -9.08 -0.92
C ALA A 147 3.83 -9.59 0.23
N ASP A 148 3.32 -9.64 1.46
CA ASP A 148 4.02 -10.24 2.61
C ASP A 148 4.33 -11.73 2.34
N GLU A 149 3.34 -12.51 1.91
CA GLU A 149 3.53 -13.92 1.61
C GLU A 149 4.49 -14.13 0.43
N ALA A 150 4.26 -13.42 -0.68
CA ALA A 150 5.09 -13.56 -1.88
C ALA A 150 6.53 -13.10 -1.63
N GLY A 151 6.73 -12.01 -0.90
CA GLY A 151 8.04 -11.51 -0.50
C GLY A 151 8.76 -12.47 0.44
N ALA A 152 8.07 -12.98 1.46
CA ALA A 152 8.62 -13.96 2.39
C ALA A 152 9.06 -15.25 1.68
N ARG A 153 8.24 -15.76 0.74
CA ARG A 153 8.59 -16.92 -0.10
C ARG A 153 9.77 -16.62 -1.05
N MET A 154 9.84 -15.39 -1.60
CA MET A 154 10.90 -14.96 -2.51
C MET A 154 12.27 -14.93 -1.81
N CYS A 155 12.35 -14.34 -0.60
CA CYS A 155 13.61 -14.31 0.16
C CYS A 155 13.87 -15.60 0.96
N GLY A 156 12.84 -16.39 1.27
CA GLY A 156 12.93 -17.57 2.14
C GLY A 156 13.07 -17.24 3.63
N LYS A 157 12.79 -15.99 4.02
CA LYS A 157 13.06 -15.47 5.38
C LYS A 157 11.85 -14.72 5.97
N PRO A 158 10.72 -15.40 6.23
CA PRO A 158 9.50 -14.74 6.74
C PRO A 158 9.72 -14.04 8.07
N LEU A 159 10.55 -14.60 8.98
CA LEU A 159 10.82 -13.98 10.28
C LEU A 159 11.66 -12.70 10.16
N SER A 160 12.53 -12.60 9.16
CA SER A 160 13.30 -11.38 8.91
C SER A 160 12.40 -10.23 8.46
N LEU A 161 11.42 -10.50 7.59
CA LEU A 161 10.40 -9.52 7.23
C LEU A 161 9.54 -9.14 8.45
N ALA A 162 9.11 -10.10 9.27
CA ALA A 162 8.36 -9.83 10.49
C ALA A 162 9.14 -8.94 11.47
N SER A 163 10.44 -9.21 11.66
CA SER A 163 11.35 -8.41 12.49
C SER A 163 11.49 -6.98 11.93
N ALA A 164 11.72 -6.85 10.62
CA ALA A 164 11.82 -5.56 9.94
C ALA A 164 10.57 -4.70 10.15
N LEU A 165 9.38 -5.29 9.98
CA LEU A 165 8.10 -4.60 10.20
C LEU A 165 7.97 -4.10 11.65
N GLY A 166 8.38 -4.91 12.63
CA GLY A 166 8.39 -4.52 14.04
C GLY A 166 9.32 -3.33 14.32
N ARG A 167 10.55 -3.37 13.78
CA ARG A 167 11.52 -2.26 13.91
C ARG A 167 11.03 -0.97 13.25
N LEU A 168 10.49 -1.06 12.04
CA LEU A 168 9.94 0.09 11.32
C LEU A 168 8.75 0.69 12.06
N HIS A 169 7.89 -0.14 12.64
CA HIS A 169 6.77 0.33 13.46
C HIS A 169 7.25 1.08 14.70
N GLN A 170 8.26 0.58 15.40
CA GLN A 170 8.85 1.28 16.54
C GLN A 170 9.51 2.60 16.14
N ALA A 171 10.29 2.60 15.05
CA ALA A 171 10.97 3.80 14.54
C ALA A 171 9.98 4.91 14.16
N SER A 172 8.85 4.57 13.53
CA SER A 172 7.81 5.54 13.15
C SER A 172 7.10 6.18 14.35
N ARG A 173 7.06 5.50 15.50
CA ARG A 173 6.49 6.03 16.73
C ARG A 173 7.43 7.00 17.44
N ILE A 174 8.75 6.78 17.32
CA ILE A 174 9.78 7.61 17.97
C ILE A 174 10.03 8.88 17.16
N ALA A 175 10.05 8.77 15.83
CA ALA A 175 10.29 9.90 14.93
C ALA A 175 9.18 9.95 13.87
N PRO A 176 8.02 10.54 14.19
CA PRO A 176 6.96 10.75 13.19
C PRO A 176 7.48 11.67 12.09
N LEU A 177 7.16 11.33 10.85
CA LEU A 177 7.53 12.14 9.69
C LEU A 177 6.81 13.48 9.72
N HIS A 178 7.53 14.53 10.00
CA HIS A 178 7.05 15.89 9.80
C HIS A 178 7.17 16.26 8.32
N GLY A 179 6.04 16.68 7.70
CA GLY A 179 6.03 17.15 6.31
C GLY A 179 5.75 16.09 5.23
N ALA A 180 5.30 14.89 5.61
CA ALA A 180 4.84 13.93 4.61
C ALA A 180 3.59 14.48 3.87
N ASN A 181 3.67 14.58 2.54
CA ASN A 181 2.55 15.00 1.72
C ASN A 181 1.51 13.85 1.67
N PRO A 182 0.21 14.12 1.91
CA PRO A 182 -0.85 13.11 1.79
C PRO A 182 -0.83 12.34 0.46
N SER A 183 -0.40 12.99 -0.63
CA SER A 183 -0.30 12.35 -1.95
C SER A 183 0.80 11.28 -2.03
N THR A 184 1.81 11.32 -1.16
CA THR A 184 2.91 10.34 -1.12
C THR A 184 2.80 9.36 0.05
N ALA A 185 1.78 9.51 0.90
CA ALA A 185 1.59 8.67 2.08
C ALA A 185 1.47 7.17 1.77
N HIS A 186 1.01 6.83 0.55
CA HIS A 186 0.89 5.45 0.08
C HIS A 186 2.24 4.78 -0.26
N LEU A 187 3.33 5.57 -0.36
CA LEU A 187 4.69 5.07 -0.61
C LEU A 187 5.45 4.72 0.67
N PHE A 188 4.83 4.88 1.83
CA PHE A 188 5.47 4.58 3.10
C PHE A 188 5.05 3.20 3.63
N ILE A 189 6.03 2.34 3.95
CA ILE A 189 5.81 1.00 4.54
C ILE A 189 5.06 1.12 5.88
N VAL A 190 5.38 2.15 6.67
CA VAL A 190 4.70 2.46 7.92
C VAL A 190 4.17 3.87 7.83
N LYS A 191 2.89 4.06 8.16
CA LYS A 191 2.24 5.38 8.07
C LYS A 191 2.93 6.41 8.95
N PRO A 192 3.23 7.61 8.39
CA PRO A 192 3.80 8.70 9.17
C PRO A 192 2.81 9.34 10.14
N PHE A 193 1.50 9.02 10.03
CA PHE A 193 0.45 9.62 10.86
C PHE A 193 0.00 8.64 11.94
N ALA A 194 0.46 8.84 13.18
CA ALA A 194 0.04 8.08 14.34
C ALA A 194 -1.17 8.76 14.99
N GLY A 195 -2.27 7.99 15.16
CA GLY A 195 -3.32 8.29 16.11
C GLY A 195 -4.66 8.78 15.54
N GLY A 196 -5.76 8.34 16.17
CA GLY A 196 -7.12 8.80 15.98
C GLY A 196 -8.00 7.90 15.11
N ILE A 197 -9.25 8.34 14.87
CA ILE A 197 -10.27 7.66 14.04
C ILE A 197 -9.74 7.33 12.64
N GLY A 198 -8.69 8.01 12.17
CA GLY A 198 -8.01 7.74 10.90
C GLY A 198 -7.38 6.34 10.79
N SER A 199 -7.15 5.62 11.90
CA SER A 199 -6.64 4.25 11.86
C SER A 199 -7.66 3.24 11.31
N LEU A 200 -8.96 3.48 11.49
CA LEU A 200 -10.04 2.65 10.94
C LEU A 200 -10.09 2.73 9.41
N PHE A 201 -9.71 3.87 8.85
CA PHE A 201 -9.64 4.13 7.42
C PHE A 201 -8.23 3.87 6.83
N SER A 202 -7.41 3.09 7.54
CA SER A 202 -6.08 2.74 7.08
C SER A 202 -6.17 1.77 5.89
N THR A 203 -5.49 2.11 4.81
CA THR A 203 -5.31 1.24 3.64
C THR A 203 -4.38 0.05 3.94
N HIS A 204 -3.50 0.17 4.96
CA HIS A 204 -2.66 -0.94 5.41
C HIS A 204 -3.33 -1.73 6.53
N PRO A 205 -3.18 -3.06 6.57
CA PRO A 205 -3.66 -3.87 7.67
C PRO A 205 -2.88 -3.60 8.96
N PRO A 206 -3.44 -3.99 10.14
CA PRO A 206 -2.72 -3.88 11.40
C PRO A 206 -1.36 -4.59 11.35
N MET A 207 -0.33 -3.94 11.88
CA MET A 207 1.05 -4.44 11.82
C MET A 207 1.19 -5.78 12.57
N GLU A 208 0.50 -5.90 13.70
CA GLU A 208 0.49 -7.12 14.53
C GLU A 208 -0.05 -8.32 13.73
N GLU A 209 -1.07 -8.11 12.92
CA GLU A 209 -1.67 -9.15 12.08
C GLU A 209 -0.73 -9.58 10.95
N ARG A 210 0.00 -8.64 10.33
CA ARG A 210 1.02 -8.94 9.32
C ARG A 210 2.13 -9.79 9.94
N ILE A 211 2.65 -9.37 11.10
CA ILE A 211 3.71 -10.10 11.82
C ILE A 211 3.23 -11.51 12.20
N ARG A 212 2.02 -11.65 12.72
CA ARG A 212 1.44 -12.95 13.09
C ARG A 212 1.38 -13.91 11.89
N ARG A 213 0.89 -13.44 10.74
CA ARG A 213 0.80 -14.24 9.51
C ARG A 213 2.18 -14.67 9.01
N LEU A 214 3.18 -13.81 9.07
CA LEU A 214 4.56 -14.14 8.69
C LEU A 214 5.17 -15.19 9.63
N GLN A 215 4.86 -15.14 10.94
CA GLN A 215 5.26 -16.15 11.90
C GLN A 215 4.59 -17.51 11.64
N GLU A 216 3.31 -17.50 11.27
CA GLU A 216 2.59 -18.71 10.85
C GLU A 216 3.16 -19.29 9.58
N LEU A 217 3.45 -18.46 8.57
CA LEU A 217 4.08 -18.87 7.33
C LEU A 217 5.45 -19.50 7.57
N SER A 218 6.23 -18.99 8.53
CA SER A 218 7.55 -19.55 8.85
C SER A 218 7.51 -20.97 9.40
N ARG A 219 6.37 -21.41 9.95
CA ARG A 219 6.18 -22.79 10.43
C ARG A 219 5.78 -23.77 9.33
N GLN A 220 5.38 -23.23 8.16
CA GLN A 220 4.90 -23.99 7.01
C GLN A 220 5.95 -24.14 5.92
N MET A 221 7.02 -23.34 5.98
CA MET A 221 8.14 -23.36 5.04
C MET A 221 9.30 -24.21 5.53
#